data_03d137fe4986f7831b4e6173530952db
#
_entry.id   03d137fe4986f7831b4e6173530952db
#
_cell.length_a   1.000
_cell.length_b   1.000
_cell.length_c   1.000
_cell.angle_alpha   90.00
_cell.angle_beta   90.00
_cell.angle_gamma   90.00
#
_symmetry.space_group_name_H-M   'P 1'
#
loop_
_entity.id
_entity.type
_entity.pdbx_description
1 polymer ?
#
loop_
_entity_poly.entity_id
_entity_poly.type
_entity_poly.pdbx_seq_one_letter_code
_entity_poly.pdbx_strand_id
1 'polypeptide(L)'
;MGIDLITVIVVVASLATAFLSSIFGMLGGLILMGVLVSLMQVGPAMILHGLMQMTSNGYRAWLNRKYINWKIVGTLFIGNVLAMAILFFIAFVPDQITILLALGILPYIAWAIPSNFAFDVTKTPVGILAGVVVVGTNLIAGVGGPLLDVFFQRVEMTRHQVVAT
;
A
#
# COMPACT_ATOMS: atom_id res chain seq x y z
N MET A 1 -8.59 29.21 -16.63
CA MET A 1 -8.59 28.46 -15.36
C MET A 1 -7.14 28.25 -14.98
N GLY A 2 -6.62 29.01 -14.02
CA GLY A 2 -5.21 28.85 -13.58
C GLY A 2 -5.05 27.57 -12.77
N ILE A 3 -3.94 26.85 -12.99
CA ILE A 3 -3.55 25.72 -12.14
C ILE A 3 -3.20 26.31 -10.76
N ASP A 4 -3.87 25.88 -9.70
CA ASP A 4 -3.57 26.35 -8.36
C ASP A 4 -2.27 25.70 -7.83
N LEU A 5 -1.66 26.34 -6.83
CA LEU A 5 -0.40 25.90 -6.24
C LEU A 5 -0.52 24.47 -5.65
N ILE A 6 -1.66 24.12 -5.09
CA ILE A 6 -1.93 22.80 -4.51
C ILE A 6 -1.86 21.73 -5.59
N THR A 7 -2.49 21.97 -6.75
CA THR A 7 -2.44 21.05 -7.89
C THR A 7 -1.00 20.82 -8.35
N VAL A 8 -0.19 21.88 -8.45
CA VAL A 8 1.23 21.76 -8.83
C VAL A 8 2.00 20.90 -7.81
N ILE A 9 1.83 21.19 -6.51
CA ILE A 9 2.50 20.41 -5.45
C ILE A 9 2.09 18.93 -5.52
N VAL A 10 0.80 18.64 -5.69
CA VAL A 10 0.30 17.25 -5.79
C VAL A 10 0.91 16.52 -6.99
N VAL A 11 0.96 17.16 -8.16
CA VAL A 11 1.55 16.56 -9.36
C VAL A 11 3.04 16.30 -9.17
N VAL A 12 3.80 17.28 -8.68
CA VAL A 12 5.24 17.13 -8.44
C VAL A 12 5.51 16.06 -7.39
N ALA A 13 4.78 16.06 -6.27
CA ALA A 13 4.90 15.05 -5.24
C ALA A 13 4.58 13.65 -5.77
N SER A 14 3.54 13.52 -6.60
CA SER A 14 3.17 12.23 -7.19
C SER A 14 4.25 11.67 -8.10
N LEU A 15 4.85 12.51 -8.95
CA LEU A 15 5.95 12.10 -9.84
C LEU A 15 7.19 11.74 -9.04
N ALA A 16 7.58 12.56 -8.07
CA ALA A 16 8.75 12.33 -7.22
C ALA A 16 8.59 11.03 -6.40
N THR A 17 7.43 10.83 -5.79
CA THR A 17 7.16 9.63 -4.98
C THR A 17 6.99 8.37 -5.83
N ALA A 18 6.45 8.46 -7.05
CA ALA A 18 6.43 7.34 -7.99
C ALA A 18 7.85 6.94 -8.41
N PHE A 19 8.74 7.90 -8.63
CA PHE A 19 10.15 7.64 -8.88
C PHE A 19 10.83 6.98 -7.68
N LEU A 20 10.65 7.52 -6.46
CA LEU A 20 11.16 6.91 -5.22
C LEU A 20 10.64 5.49 -5.02
N SER A 21 9.35 5.24 -5.30
CA SER A 21 8.76 3.90 -5.24
C SER A 21 9.42 2.92 -6.20
N SER A 22 9.95 3.38 -7.32
CA SER A 22 10.64 2.50 -8.27
C SER A 22 11.99 2.00 -7.74
N ILE A 23 12.62 2.75 -6.82
CA ILE A 23 13.93 2.45 -6.22
C ILE A 23 13.72 1.71 -4.89
N PHE A 24 12.89 2.25 -4.01
CA PHE A 24 12.74 1.82 -2.62
C PHE A 24 11.45 1.01 -2.35
N GLY A 25 10.75 0.56 -3.39
CA GLY A 25 9.51 -0.21 -3.24
C GLY A 25 8.36 0.65 -2.73
N MET A 26 7.72 0.24 -1.62
CA MET A 26 6.46 0.82 -1.15
C MET A 26 6.59 2.16 -0.38
N LEU A 27 7.80 2.66 -0.15
CA LEU A 27 8.04 3.91 0.61
C LEU A 27 7.45 5.16 -0.07
N GLY A 28 7.43 5.20 -1.40
CA GLY A 28 6.89 6.35 -2.12
C GLY A 28 5.40 6.59 -1.85
N GLY A 29 4.60 5.51 -1.73
CA GLY A 29 3.19 5.63 -1.36
C GLY A 29 2.99 6.25 0.02
N LEU A 30 3.85 5.88 0.97
CA LEU A 30 3.83 6.40 2.33
C LEU A 30 4.09 7.92 2.37
N ILE A 31 5.13 8.36 1.65
CA ILE A 31 5.47 9.80 1.52
C ILE A 31 4.32 10.55 0.83
N LEU A 32 3.80 10.00 -0.27
CA LEU A 32 2.69 10.63 -1.00
C LEU A 32 1.46 10.82 -0.12
N MET A 33 1.08 9.80 0.66
CA MET A 33 -0.06 9.90 1.56
C MET A 33 0.15 10.98 2.63
N GLY A 34 1.36 11.07 3.21
CA GLY A 34 1.72 12.12 4.16
C GLY A 34 1.58 13.53 3.57
N VAL A 35 2.04 13.73 2.32
CA VAL A 35 1.87 15.01 1.61
C VAL A 35 0.39 15.32 1.37
N LEU A 36 -0.38 14.36 0.87
CA LEU A 36 -1.81 14.59 0.56
C LEU A 36 -2.62 14.95 1.80
N VAL A 37 -2.44 14.22 2.91
CA VAL A 37 -3.15 14.49 4.17
C VAL A 37 -2.76 15.83 4.78
N SER A 38 -1.56 16.32 4.50
CA SER A 38 -1.11 17.66 4.93
C SER A 38 -1.71 18.80 4.10
N LEU A 39 -2.16 18.51 2.87
CA LEU A 39 -2.66 19.52 1.93
C LEU A 39 -4.20 19.57 1.85
N MET A 40 -4.87 18.47 2.18
CA MET A 40 -6.33 18.36 2.03
C MET A 40 -6.95 17.47 3.11
N GLN A 41 -8.29 17.46 3.17
CA GLN A 41 -9.03 16.61 4.09
C GLN A 41 -8.75 15.12 3.84
N VAL A 42 -8.80 14.31 4.89
CA VAL A 42 -8.48 12.88 4.88
C VAL A 42 -9.21 12.10 3.79
N GLY A 43 -10.53 12.25 3.68
CA GLY A 43 -11.32 11.50 2.69
C GLY A 43 -10.84 11.72 1.24
N PRO A 44 -10.80 12.96 0.75
CA PRO A 44 -10.23 13.28 -0.56
C PRO A 44 -8.78 12.81 -0.73
N ALA A 45 -7.93 12.95 0.31
CA ALA A 45 -6.55 12.51 0.27
C ALA A 45 -6.44 10.99 0.05
N MET A 46 -7.22 10.19 0.79
CA MET A 46 -7.26 8.73 0.65
C MET A 46 -7.76 8.29 -0.72
N ILE A 47 -8.80 8.93 -1.24
CA ILE A 47 -9.34 8.63 -2.58
C ILE A 47 -8.28 8.92 -3.65
N LEU A 48 -7.69 10.11 -3.61
CA LEU A 48 -6.69 10.54 -4.58
C LEU A 48 -5.44 9.64 -4.52
N HIS A 49 -4.96 9.33 -3.31
CA HIS A 49 -3.86 8.39 -3.10
C HIS A 49 -4.19 7.01 -3.70
N GLY A 50 -5.38 6.47 -3.41
CA GLY A 50 -5.83 5.18 -3.93
C GLY A 50 -5.84 5.15 -5.47
N LEU A 51 -6.38 6.19 -6.12
CA LEU A 51 -6.39 6.30 -7.58
C LEU A 51 -4.98 6.37 -8.18
N MET A 52 -4.09 7.16 -7.57
CA MET A 52 -2.70 7.26 -8.01
C MET A 52 -1.95 5.93 -7.84
N GLN A 53 -2.13 5.24 -6.71
CA GLN A 53 -1.52 3.94 -6.48
C GLN A 53 -2.09 2.85 -7.40
N MET A 54 -3.39 2.86 -7.63
CA MET A 54 -4.02 1.93 -8.58
C MET A 54 -3.45 2.11 -9.99
N THR A 55 -3.28 3.35 -10.43
CA THR A 55 -2.70 3.66 -11.74
C THR A 55 -1.23 3.23 -11.80
N SER A 56 -0.41 3.64 -10.83
CA SER A 56 1.03 3.36 -10.80
C SER A 56 1.33 1.86 -10.66
N ASN A 57 0.71 1.20 -9.68
CA ASN A 57 0.93 -0.22 -9.44
C ASN A 57 0.28 -1.09 -10.51
N GLY A 58 -0.92 -0.70 -10.98
CA GLY A 58 -1.59 -1.37 -12.10
C GLY A 58 -0.76 -1.33 -13.38
N TYR A 59 -0.12 -0.20 -13.69
CA TYR A 59 0.78 -0.09 -14.84
C TYR A 59 2.02 -0.99 -14.68
N ARG A 60 2.62 -1.03 -13.47
CA ARG A 60 3.75 -1.94 -13.18
C ARG A 60 3.35 -3.41 -13.33
N ALA A 61 2.19 -3.80 -12.79
CA ALA A 61 1.65 -5.15 -12.92
C ALA A 61 1.38 -5.48 -14.40
N TRP A 62 0.83 -4.55 -15.17
CA TRP A 62 0.58 -4.75 -16.60
C TRP A 62 1.87 -4.94 -17.40
N LEU A 63 2.91 -4.15 -17.15
CA LEU A 63 4.21 -4.31 -17.78
C LEU A 63 4.85 -5.66 -17.47
N ASN A 64 4.67 -6.15 -16.23
CA ASN A 64 5.25 -7.41 -15.74
C ASN A 64 4.24 -8.56 -15.72
N ARG A 65 3.10 -8.47 -16.42
CA ARG A 65 1.98 -9.43 -16.34
C ARG A 65 2.35 -10.89 -16.55
N LYS A 66 3.45 -11.16 -17.26
CA LYS A 66 3.96 -12.52 -17.50
C LYS A 66 4.50 -13.19 -16.24
N TYR A 67 4.84 -12.38 -15.23
CA TYR A 67 5.44 -12.83 -13.97
C TYR A 67 4.46 -12.85 -12.80
N ILE A 68 3.17 -12.53 -13.02
CA ILE A 68 2.14 -12.51 -11.98
C ILE A 68 1.95 -13.93 -11.41
N ASN A 69 2.04 -14.05 -10.08
CA ASN A 69 1.65 -15.27 -9.38
C ASN A 69 0.17 -15.19 -8.99
N TRP A 70 -0.70 -15.67 -9.88
CA TRP A 70 -2.14 -15.61 -9.70
C TRP A 70 -2.66 -16.31 -8.43
N LYS A 71 -1.92 -17.29 -7.91
CA LYS A 71 -2.27 -17.95 -6.64
C LYS A 71 -2.14 -16.98 -5.48
N ILE A 72 -1.02 -16.24 -5.41
CA ILE A 72 -0.78 -15.24 -4.37
C ILE A 72 -1.81 -14.10 -4.50
N VAL A 73 -2.01 -13.58 -5.72
CA VAL A 73 -3.03 -12.54 -5.98
C VAL A 73 -4.42 -12.99 -5.50
N GLY A 74 -4.80 -14.22 -5.80
CA GLY A 74 -6.11 -14.77 -5.39
C GLY A 74 -6.26 -14.86 -3.87
N THR A 75 -5.23 -15.31 -3.15
CA THR A 75 -5.27 -15.41 -1.68
C THR A 75 -5.28 -14.05 -1.02
N LEU A 76 -4.46 -13.10 -1.50
CA LEU A 76 -4.50 -11.70 -1.07
C LEU A 76 -5.87 -11.07 -1.32
N PHE A 77 -6.46 -11.29 -2.49
CA PHE A 77 -7.78 -10.77 -2.83
C PHE A 77 -8.88 -11.28 -1.89
N ILE A 78 -8.87 -12.57 -1.55
CA ILE A 78 -9.81 -13.14 -0.56
C ILE A 78 -9.63 -12.42 0.79
N GLY A 79 -8.40 -12.26 1.26
CA GLY A 79 -8.11 -11.52 2.49
C GLY A 79 -8.58 -10.08 2.44
N ASN A 80 -8.38 -9.40 1.31
CA ASN A 80 -8.84 -8.03 1.09
C ASN A 80 -10.36 -7.92 1.20
N VAL A 81 -11.09 -8.81 0.53
CA VAL A 81 -12.58 -8.84 0.57
C VAL A 81 -13.08 -9.10 2.00
N LEU A 82 -12.47 -10.04 2.72
CA LEU A 82 -12.82 -10.32 4.12
C LEU A 82 -12.59 -9.09 5.02
N ALA A 83 -11.44 -8.43 4.88
CA ALA A 83 -11.15 -7.22 5.64
C ALA A 83 -12.13 -6.09 5.32
N MET A 84 -12.43 -5.86 4.04
CA MET A 84 -13.40 -4.85 3.63
C MET A 84 -14.80 -5.15 4.17
N ALA A 85 -15.24 -6.40 4.14
CA ALA A 85 -16.53 -6.80 4.70
C ALA A 85 -16.61 -6.52 6.21
N ILE A 86 -15.57 -6.87 6.98
CA ILE A 86 -15.52 -6.62 8.42
C ILE A 86 -15.51 -5.11 8.71
N LEU A 87 -14.66 -4.35 8.02
CA LEU A 87 -14.49 -2.92 8.27
C LEU A 87 -15.67 -2.08 7.79
N PHE A 88 -16.42 -2.56 6.80
CA PHE A 88 -17.68 -1.93 6.37
C PHE A 88 -18.71 -1.84 7.52
N PHE A 89 -18.78 -2.85 8.38
CA PHE A 89 -19.67 -2.84 9.55
C PHE A 89 -19.16 -1.98 10.69
N ILE A 90 -17.86 -1.67 10.74
CA ILE A 90 -17.25 -0.87 11.81
C ILE A 90 -17.39 0.64 11.51
N ALA A 91 -17.58 1.03 10.24
CA ALA A 91 -17.70 2.43 9.77
C ALA A 91 -16.59 3.35 10.33
N PHE A 92 -15.36 2.81 10.45
CA PHE A 92 -14.23 3.56 10.97
C PHE A 92 -13.72 4.57 9.94
N VAL A 93 -13.68 5.84 10.31
CA VAL A 93 -13.07 6.92 9.52
C VAL A 93 -11.93 7.51 10.34
N PRO A 94 -10.67 7.29 9.92
CA PRO A 94 -9.52 7.83 10.65
C PRO A 94 -9.49 9.36 10.55
N ASP A 95 -9.02 10.01 11.59
CA ASP A 95 -8.70 11.43 11.57
C ASP A 95 -7.26 11.66 11.04
N GLN A 96 -6.93 12.94 10.78
CA GLN A 96 -5.63 13.32 10.24
C GLN A 96 -4.47 12.93 11.17
N ILE A 97 -4.65 13.09 12.48
CA ILE A 97 -3.62 12.79 13.46
C ILE A 97 -3.34 11.28 13.49
N THR A 98 -4.39 10.47 13.49
CA THR A 98 -4.30 9.00 13.44
C THR A 98 -3.53 8.55 12.22
N ILE A 99 -3.81 9.11 11.03
CA ILE A 99 -3.09 8.75 9.81
C ILE A 99 -1.62 9.16 9.90
N LEU A 100 -1.31 10.38 10.30
CA LEU A 100 0.08 10.85 10.39
C LEU A 100 0.89 10.04 11.40
N LEU A 101 0.32 9.70 12.55
CA LEU A 101 0.95 8.82 13.52
C LEU A 101 1.16 7.41 12.95
N ALA A 102 0.16 6.85 12.29
CA ALA A 102 0.26 5.54 11.67
C ALA A 102 1.34 5.53 10.57
N LEU A 103 1.39 6.53 9.70
CA LEU A 103 2.43 6.67 8.67
C LEU A 103 3.84 6.76 9.28
N GLY A 104 3.99 7.47 10.40
CA GLY A 104 5.27 7.58 11.11
C GLY A 104 5.70 6.28 11.78
N ILE A 105 4.77 5.50 12.32
CA ILE A 105 5.06 4.28 13.10
C ILE A 105 5.18 3.04 12.20
N LEU A 106 4.42 2.96 11.10
CA LEU A 106 4.36 1.79 10.21
C LEU A 106 5.73 1.27 9.73
N PRO A 107 6.68 2.10 9.28
CA PRO A 107 8.00 1.64 8.87
C PRO A 107 8.77 0.98 10.02
N TYR A 108 8.63 1.50 11.23
CA TYR A 108 9.28 0.93 12.42
C TYR A 108 8.66 -0.40 12.82
N ILE A 109 7.33 -0.55 12.72
CA ILE A 109 6.65 -1.83 12.92
C ILE A 109 7.15 -2.84 11.90
N ALA A 110 7.19 -2.49 10.61
CA ALA A 110 7.68 -3.36 9.55
C ALA A 110 9.14 -3.78 9.77
N TRP A 111 9.99 -2.85 10.21
CA TRP A 111 11.39 -3.10 10.52
C TRP A 111 11.59 -3.93 11.78
N ALA A 112 10.75 -3.74 12.80
CA ALA A 112 10.84 -4.46 14.08
C ALA A 112 10.40 -5.94 13.98
N ILE A 113 9.72 -6.35 12.91
CA ILE A 113 9.34 -7.74 12.68
C ILE A 113 10.63 -8.53 12.38
N PRO A 114 11.03 -9.47 13.27
CA PRO A 114 12.28 -10.20 13.08
C PRO A 114 12.22 -11.03 11.79
N SER A 115 13.32 -11.07 11.08
CA SER A 115 13.44 -11.91 9.87
C SER A 115 13.17 -13.41 10.12
N ASN A 116 13.16 -13.84 11.39
CA ASN A 116 12.81 -15.22 11.78
C ASN A 116 11.29 -15.47 11.77
N PHE A 117 10.46 -14.44 11.84
CA PHE A 117 9.01 -14.53 11.62
C PHE A 117 8.74 -14.59 10.12
N ALA A 118 8.93 -15.77 9.55
CA ALA A 118 8.77 -16.00 8.13
C ALA A 118 7.29 -16.19 7.78
N PHE A 119 6.65 -15.12 7.35
CA PHE A 119 5.34 -15.21 6.73
C PHE A 119 5.51 -15.53 5.24
N ASP A 120 5.40 -16.81 4.90
CA ASP A 120 5.45 -17.26 3.51
C ASP A 120 4.09 -17.05 2.84
N VAL A 121 3.97 -15.97 2.07
CA VAL A 121 2.74 -15.58 1.37
C VAL A 121 2.29 -16.59 0.31
N THR A 122 3.13 -17.56 -0.07
CA THR A 122 2.74 -18.64 -1.00
C THR A 122 1.80 -19.65 -0.35
N LYS A 123 1.78 -19.71 1.00
CA LYS A 123 0.84 -20.52 1.76
C LYS A 123 -0.50 -19.81 1.83
N THR A 124 -1.57 -20.49 1.43
CA THR A 124 -2.92 -19.93 1.35
C THR A 124 -3.37 -19.18 2.62
N PRO A 125 -3.25 -19.74 3.85
CA PRO A 125 -3.70 -19.02 5.05
C PRO A 125 -2.86 -17.75 5.31
N VAL A 126 -1.57 -17.77 5.00
CA VAL A 126 -0.69 -16.61 5.15
C VAL A 126 -1.01 -15.53 4.11
N GLY A 127 -1.31 -15.92 2.85
CA GLY A 127 -1.73 -14.99 1.82
C GLY A 127 -3.06 -14.29 2.19
N ILE A 128 -4.03 -15.04 2.73
CA ILE A 128 -5.30 -14.45 3.21
C ILE A 128 -5.03 -13.49 4.38
N LEU A 129 -4.22 -13.91 5.37
CA LEU A 129 -3.86 -13.05 6.49
C LEU A 129 -3.15 -11.78 6.03
N ALA A 130 -2.22 -11.88 5.07
CA ALA A 130 -1.53 -10.74 4.48
C ALA A 130 -2.53 -9.77 3.85
N GLY A 131 -3.51 -10.26 3.08
CA GLY A 131 -4.57 -9.44 2.52
C GLY A 131 -5.36 -8.70 3.59
N VAL A 132 -5.78 -9.39 4.66
CA VAL A 132 -6.51 -8.78 5.78
C VAL A 132 -5.68 -7.68 6.46
N VAL A 133 -4.41 -7.97 6.78
CA VAL A 133 -3.51 -7.02 7.45
C VAL A 133 -3.25 -5.80 6.57
N VAL A 134 -2.96 -6.00 5.29
CA VAL A 134 -2.64 -4.91 4.35
C VAL A 134 -3.83 -3.99 4.14
N VAL A 135 -5.04 -4.55 3.90
CA VAL A 135 -6.25 -3.71 3.74
C VAL A 135 -6.64 -3.05 5.05
N GLY A 136 -6.57 -3.75 6.17
CA GLY A 136 -6.83 -3.16 7.49
C GLY A 136 -5.93 -1.96 7.76
N THR A 137 -4.63 -2.12 7.49
CA THR A 137 -3.66 -1.02 7.63
C THR A 137 -3.92 0.10 6.62
N ASN A 138 -4.27 -0.24 5.38
CA ASN A 138 -4.56 0.75 4.35
C ASN A 138 -5.79 1.61 4.72
N LEU A 139 -6.80 1.03 5.35
CA LEU A 139 -7.98 1.77 5.82
C LEU A 139 -7.69 2.68 7.04
N ILE A 140 -6.75 2.28 7.91
CA ILE A 140 -6.37 3.06 9.09
C ILE A 140 -5.34 4.15 8.74
N ALA A 141 -4.33 3.80 7.97
CA ALA A 141 -3.18 4.66 7.67
C ALA A 141 -3.17 5.23 6.24
N GLY A 142 -4.10 4.81 5.38
CA GLY A 142 -4.08 5.14 3.96
C GLY A 142 -3.01 4.40 3.16
N VAL A 143 -2.17 3.58 3.79
CA VAL A 143 -1.05 2.86 3.17
C VAL A 143 -0.84 1.50 3.84
N GLY A 144 -0.82 0.43 3.06
CA GLY A 144 -0.55 -0.95 3.55
C GLY A 144 0.79 -1.53 3.07
N GLY A 145 1.48 -0.82 2.17
CA GLY A 145 2.66 -1.30 1.47
C GLY A 145 3.80 -1.81 2.34
N PRO A 146 4.28 -1.07 3.35
CA PRO A 146 5.38 -1.51 4.20
C PRO A 146 5.13 -2.86 4.90
N LEU A 147 3.88 -3.15 5.27
CA LEU A 147 3.54 -4.45 5.84
C LEU A 147 3.45 -5.54 4.77
N LEU A 148 2.99 -5.21 3.57
CA LEU A 148 3.00 -6.16 2.45
C LEU A 148 4.43 -6.62 2.14
N ASP A 149 5.40 -5.72 2.15
CA ASP A 149 6.81 -6.05 1.92
C ASP A 149 7.32 -7.11 2.90
N VAL A 150 6.89 -7.08 4.17
CA VAL A 150 7.28 -8.09 5.16
C VAL A 150 6.85 -9.51 4.75
N PHE A 151 5.66 -9.66 4.15
CA PHE A 151 5.16 -10.95 3.68
C PHE A 151 5.89 -11.47 2.44
N PHE A 152 6.54 -10.58 1.67
CA PHE A 152 7.31 -10.95 0.48
C PHE A 152 8.81 -11.14 0.73
N GLN A 153 9.35 -10.71 1.87
CA GLN A 153 10.78 -10.76 2.15
C GLN A 153 11.41 -12.15 2.11
N ARG A 154 10.63 -13.21 2.33
CA ARG A 154 11.14 -14.59 2.39
C ARG A 154 10.65 -15.50 1.28
N VAL A 155 9.97 -14.96 0.32
CA VAL A 155 9.54 -15.74 -0.83
C VAL A 155 10.65 -15.72 -1.86
N GLU A 156 11.03 -16.91 -2.34
CA GLU A 156 11.98 -17.04 -3.45
C GLU A 156 11.32 -16.59 -4.76
N MET A 157 11.09 -15.28 -4.86
CA MET A 157 10.53 -14.64 -6.04
C MET A 157 11.55 -13.67 -6.64
N THR A 158 11.58 -13.63 -7.96
CA THR A 158 12.37 -12.62 -8.67
C THR A 158 11.77 -11.23 -8.45
N ARG A 159 12.58 -10.18 -8.59
CA ARG A 159 12.09 -8.80 -8.49
C ARG A 159 10.89 -8.54 -9.41
N HIS A 160 10.90 -9.09 -10.64
CA HIS A 160 9.79 -8.96 -11.59
C HIS A 160 8.50 -9.62 -11.08
N GLN A 161 8.61 -10.77 -10.42
CA GLN A 161 7.46 -11.45 -9.81
C GLN A 161 6.88 -10.66 -8.64
N VAL A 162 7.73 -10.13 -7.75
CA VAL A 162 7.28 -9.30 -6.61
C VAL A 162 6.59 -8.03 -7.10
N VAL A 163 7.16 -7.35 -8.10
CA VAL A 163 6.58 -6.11 -8.64
C VAL A 163 5.28 -6.37 -9.42
N ALA A 164 5.12 -7.56 -9.99
CA ALA A 164 3.94 -7.93 -10.78
C ALA A 164 2.78 -8.42 -9.91
N THR A 165 3.09 -9.09 -8.79
CA THR A 165 2.12 -9.75 -7.92
C THR A 165 1.63 -8.82 -6.83
#